data_352a699e6cf6a441c389ffa50d7d19a5
#
_entry.id   352a699e6cf6a441c389ffa50d7d19a5
#
_cell.length_a   1.000
_cell.length_b   1.000
_cell.length_c   1.000
_cell.angle_alpha   90.00
_cell.angle_beta   90.00
_cell.angle_gamma   90.00
#
_symmetry.space_group_name_H-M   'P 1'
#
loop_
_entity.id
_entity.type
_entity.pdbx_description
1 polymer ?
#
loop_
_entity_poly.entity_id
_entity_poly.type
_entity_poly.pdbx_seq_one_letter_code
_entity_poly.pdbx_strand_id
1 'polypeptide(L)'
;MPLTLTDSLEQNIEAMQTLFAHDNTFVVRRTESPAGLRCAVFFLDGMVNALAINQSIIRPLVRADRSRLTADALMQTVIQVNDAKVVPDTDQMLSALLYGDTVILTEGDPRPVAVNTKGFSMRSTSEPDNERVLRGPREGFTEVFMMNLSMLRRRMNDPRLKLSFQRYGGATGTVVCLCYIEGVTPPALIDETRKRLDTLSLDGILDANYISECIRDRTDSPFPTLGETERPDVVISRLLEGRVALLIDGTPVALTAPCILQECFQANDDYYIPARQAGLSRILRVLGFLFSALVPALYVAALCYHQELLPLRMLLAITAARRGLPLPALWEMVLLLLVFELLKEAGARTPGLIGSTMSIVGGLVLGQAAVAARFLSAPAVIIVAAAAVTGLSVPKLQTAALVIRFSLLLAGAAFGLYGVAVGALLFLAHLCSLRSFGQPYLLNLIPRVRAHSEDSWTRRPWSGMRKKRFLAREDEP
;
A
#
# COMPACT_ATOMS: atom_id res chain seq x y z
N MET A 1 13.91 -1.84 -27.16
CA MET A 1 14.03 -2.08 -28.62
C MET A 1 12.67 -2.48 -29.14
N PRO A 2 12.24 -2.05 -30.32
CA PRO A 2 11.01 -2.56 -30.91
C PRO A 2 11.18 -4.08 -31.15
N LEU A 3 10.22 -4.86 -30.70
CA LEU A 3 10.19 -6.30 -30.93
C LEU A 3 9.88 -6.53 -32.43
N THR A 4 10.77 -7.21 -33.15
CA THR A 4 10.54 -7.60 -34.56
C THR A 4 10.36 -9.10 -34.63
N LEU A 5 9.21 -9.54 -35.13
CA LEU A 5 8.93 -10.96 -35.34
C LEU A 5 9.55 -11.41 -36.65
N THR A 6 10.08 -12.65 -36.65
CA THR A 6 10.73 -13.31 -37.80
C THR A 6 9.95 -14.57 -38.18
N ASP A 7 10.31 -15.18 -39.33
CA ASP A 7 9.72 -16.45 -39.74
C ASP A 7 10.15 -17.63 -38.86
N SER A 8 11.20 -17.47 -38.05
CA SER A 8 11.67 -18.48 -37.11
C SER A 8 10.93 -18.43 -35.80
N LEU A 9 10.16 -19.46 -35.48
CA LEU A 9 9.42 -19.59 -34.25
C LEU A 9 10.33 -19.54 -33.03
N GLU A 10 11.52 -20.14 -33.08
CA GLU A 10 12.44 -20.20 -31.94
C GLU A 10 13.02 -18.81 -31.61
N GLN A 11 13.38 -18.02 -32.64
CA GLN A 11 13.85 -16.65 -32.44
C GLN A 11 12.75 -15.76 -31.80
N ASN A 12 11.52 -15.96 -32.23
CA ASN A 12 10.37 -15.24 -31.66
C ASN A 12 10.12 -15.64 -30.20
N ILE A 13 10.25 -16.91 -29.86
CA ILE A 13 10.15 -17.40 -28.48
C ILE A 13 11.24 -16.77 -27.61
N GLU A 14 12.49 -16.78 -28.07
CA GLU A 14 13.62 -16.21 -27.33
C GLU A 14 13.44 -14.70 -27.11
N ALA A 15 13.00 -13.97 -28.13
CA ALA A 15 12.72 -12.54 -28.05
C ALA A 15 11.60 -12.23 -27.02
N MET A 16 10.52 -13.02 -27.02
CA MET A 16 9.43 -12.88 -26.05
C MET A 16 9.88 -13.24 -24.64
N GLN A 17 10.66 -14.31 -24.46
CA GLN A 17 11.22 -14.70 -23.16
C GLN A 17 12.17 -13.64 -22.60
N THR A 18 12.94 -12.99 -23.47
CA THR A 18 13.82 -11.87 -23.07
C THR A 18 13.01 -10.66 -22.63
N LEU A 19 11.95 -10.30 -23.37
CA LEU A 19 11.07 -9.18 -23.04
C LEU A 19 10.36 -9.39 -21.68
N PHE A 20 9.92 -10.61 -21.40
CA PHE A 20 9.25 -10.99 -20.16
C PHE A 20 10.19 -11.63 -19.12
N ALA A 21 11.51 -11.43 -19.26
CA ALA A 21 12.47 -11.90 -18.26
C ALA A 21 12.09 -11.41 -16.86
N HIS A 22 12.25 -12.28 -15.86
CA HIS A 22 11.85 -12.03 -14.46
C HIS A 22 10.34 -11.82 -14.21
N ASP A 23 9.49 -12.21 -15.17
CA ASP A 23 8.04 -12.24 -15.00
C ASP A 23 7.53 -13.67 -14.95
N ASN A 24 7.20 -14.15 -13.75
CA ASN A 24 6.74 -15.52 -13.54
C ASN A 24 5.31 -15.78 -14.04
N THR A 25 4.56 -14.74 -14.37
CA THR A 25 3.21 -14.89 -14.93
C THR A 25 3.22 -15.19 -16.43
N PHE A 26 4.34 -14.93 -17.12
CA PHE A 26 4.47 -15.18 -18.53
C PHE A 26 4.74 -16.66 -18.84
N VAL A 27 3.84 -17.28 -19.59
CA VAL A 27 3.89 -18.71 -19.93
C VAL A 27 4.03 -18.87 -21.44
N VAL A 28 4.98 -19.73 -21.85
CA VAL A 28 5.18 -20.16 -23.22
C VAL A 28 4.89 -21.64 -23.32
N ARG A 29 3.89 -22.01 -24.10
CA ARG A 29 3.56 -23.41 -24.40
C ARG A 29 3.94 -23.74 -25.84
N ARG A 30 4.95 -24.55 -26.02
CA ARG A 30 5.33 -25.11 -27.34
C ARG A 30 4.40 -26.28 -27.66
N THR A 31 3.88 -26.34 -28.87
CA THR A 31 3.02 -27.41 -29.36
C THR A 31 3.52 -27.87 -30.72
N GLU A 32 3.50 -29.18 -30.95
CA GLU A 32 3.79 -29.79 -32.23
C GLU A 32 2.71 -30.83 -32.55
N SER A 33 2.16 -30.77 -33.76
CA SER A 33 1.16 -31.76 -34.20
C SER A 33 1.85 -32.98 -34.83
N PRO A 34 1.18 -34.17 -34.94
CA PRO A 34 1.72 -35.34 -35.62
C PRO A 34 2.07 -35.07 -37.11
N ALA A 35 1.43 -34.08 -37.71
CA ALA A 35 1.71 -33.64 -39.09
C ALA A 35 2.93 -32.71 -39.18
N GLY A 36 3.56 -32.33 -38.07
CA GLY A 36 4.73 -31.46 -38.01
C GLY A 36 4.42 -29.95 -37.93
N LEU A 37 3.20 -29.55 -37.59
CA LEU A 37 2.86 -28.15 -37.32
C LEU A 37 3.46 -27.72 -35.98
N ARG A 38 4.40 -26.78 -36.01
CA ARG A 38 5.06 -26.21 -34.83
C ARG A 38 4.46 -24.85 -34.50
N CYS A 39 3.97 -24.69 -33.26
CA CYS A 39 3.38 -23.47 -32.81
C CYS A 39 3.87 -23.15 -31.39
N ALA A 40 3.87 -21.85 -31.03
CA ALA A 40 4.05 -21.37 -29.68
C ALA A 40 2.81 -20.60 -29.24
N VAL A 41 2.33 -20.91 -28.06
CA VAL A 41 1.18 -20.28 -27.42
C VAL A 41 1.70 -19.47 -26.23
N PHE A 42 1.46 -18.17 -26.23
CA PHE A 42 1.89 -17.21 -25.21
C PHE A 42 0.68 -16.68 -24.46
N PHE A 43 0.74 -16.67 -23.15
CA PHE A 43 -0.30 -16.09 -22.32
C PHE A 43 0.25 -15.68 -20.94
N LEU A 44 -0.51 -14.82 -20.24
CA LEU A 44 -0.21 -14.43 -18.87
C LEU A 44 -1.10 -15.21 -17.91
N ASP A 45 -0.48 -16.00 -17.04
CA ASP A 45 -1.19 -16.75 -16.02
C ASP A 45 -1.92 -15.81 -15.05
N GLY A 46 -3.12 -16.21 -14.60
CA GLY A 46 -4.01 -15.35 -13.81
C GLY A 46 -4.87 -14.37 -14.63
N MET A 47 -4.54 -14.12 -15.92
CA MET A 47 -5.31 -13.24 -16.80
C MET A 47 -6.23 -14.01 -17.75
N VAL A 48 -5.98 -15.28 -17.95
CA VAL A 48 -6.63 -16.12 -18.96
C VAL A 48 -7.45 -17.25 -18.35
N ASN A 49 -8.41 -17.76 -19.13
CA ASN A 49 -9.14 -18.98 -18.81
C ASN A 49 -8.36 -20.20 -19.34
N ALA A 50 -7.65 -20.88 -18.44
CA ALA A 50 -6.84 -22.05 -18.77
C ALA A 50 -7.65 -23.17 -19.42
N LEU A 51 -8.92 -23.36 -19.06
CA LEU A 51 -9.80 -24.36 -19.64
C LEU A 51 -10.09 -24.03 -21.12
N ALA A 52 -10.40 -22.76 -21.43
CA ALA A 52 -10.63 -22.29 -22.79
C ALA A 52 -9.35 -22.46 -23.66
N ILE A 53 -8.17 -22.12 -23.12
CA ILE A 53 -6.90 -22.35 -23.84
C ILE A 53 -6.70 -23.83 -24.14
N ASN A 54 -6.87 -24.72 -23.16
CA ASN A 54 -6.65 -26.14 -23.33
C ASN A 54 -7.63 -26.77 -24.31
N GLN A 55 -8.93 -26.43 -24.24
CA GLN A 55 -9.96 -27.05 -25.05
C GLN A 55 -10.03 -26.46 -26.48
N SER A 56 -9.93 -25.14 -26.60
CA SER A 56 -10.23 -24.44 -27.85
C SER A 56 -8.98 -24.01 -28.65
N ILE A 57 -7.78 -24.10 -28.02
CA ILE A 57 -6.52 -23.72 -28.66
C ILE A 57 -5.57 -24.92 -28.69
N ILE A 58 -5.13 -25.42 -27.54
CA ILE A 58 -4.05 -26.44 -27.48
C ILE A 58 -4.53 -27.75 -28.08
N ARG A 59 -5.71 -28.23 -27.70
CA ARG A 59 -6.25 -29.49 -28.22
C ARG A 59 -6.46 -29.48 -29.75
N PRO A 60 -7.02 -28.45 -30.39
CA PRO A 60 -7.08 -28.36 -31.85
C PRO A 60 -5.70 -28.26 -32.51
N LEU A 61 -4.75 -27.49 -31.95
CA LEU A 61 -3.38 -27.37 -32.47
C LEU A 61 -2.65 -28.72 -32.52
N VAL A 62 -2.73 -29.51 -31.48
CA VAL A 62 -2.12 -30.83 -31.37
C VAL A 62 -2.76 -31.84 -32.34
N ARG A 63 -4.02 -31.63 -32.74
CA ARG A 63 -4.76 -32.51 -33.68
C ARG A 63 -4.75 -32.02 -35.12
N ALA A 64 -4.03 -30.94 -35.43
CA ALA A 64 -3.98 -30.38 -36.77
C ALA A 64 -3.28 -31.35 -37.75
N ASP A 65 -3.89 -31.62 -38.91
CA ASP A 65 -3.43 -32.57 -39.92
C ASP A 65 -2.52 -31.92 -40.97
N ARG A 66 -2.08 -30.68 -40.80
CA ARG A 66 -1.23 -29.93 -41.74
C ARG A 66 0.09 -29.56 -41.09
N SER A 67 1.17 -29.64 -41.85
CA SER A 67 2.54 -29.32 -41.39
C SER A 67 2.86 -27.82 -41.37
N ARG A 68 2.15 -27.03 -42.19
CA ARG A 68 2.32 -25.56 -42.24
C ARG A 68 0.93 -24.90 -42.38
N LEU A 69 0.69 -23.86 -41.60
CA LEU A 69 -0.49 -23.05 -41.67
C LEU A 69 -0.11 -21.57 -41.54
N THR A 70 -0.67 -20.74 -42.41
CA THR A 70 -0.59 -19.29 -42.22
C THR A 70 -1.47 -18.84 -41.07
N ALA A 71 -1.22 -17.66 -40.49
CA ALA A 71 -2.02 -17.10 -39.39
C ALA A 71 -3.51 -17.07 -39.71
N ASP A 72 -3.87 -16.68 -40.96
CA ASP A 72 -5.27 -16.66 -41.41
C ASP A 72 -5.89 -18.05 -41.45
N ALA A 73 -5.16 -19.03 -42.00
CA ALA A 73 -5.62 -20.42 -42.10
C ALA A 73 -5.74 -21.05 -40.69
N LEU A 74 -4.78 -20.78 -39.79
CA LEU A 74 -4.81 -21.23 -38.42
C LEU A 74 -6.09 -20.71 -37.69
N MET A 75 -6.36 -19.42 -37.84
CA MET A 75 -7.55 -18.79 -37.24
C MET A 75 -8.85 -19.39 -37.76
N GLN A 76 -8.94 -19.63 -39.07
CA GLN A 76 -10.19 -20.08 -39.70
C GLN A 76 -10.46 -21.58 -39.54
N THR A 77 -9.42 -22.40 -39.47
CA THR A 77 -9.58 -23.88 -39.58
C THR A 77 -9.28 -24.62 -38.27
N VAL A 78 -8.45 -24.06 -37.39
CA VAL A 78 -7.97 -24.76 -36.20
C VAL A 78 -8.51 -24.16 -34.91
N ILE A 79 -8.50 -22.82 -34.78
CA ILE A 79 -8.90 -22.16 -33.57
C ILE A 79 -10.42 -22.19 -33.41
N GLN A 80 -10.89 -22.67 -32.25
CA GLN A 80 -12.32 -22.83 -31.95
C GLN A 80 -12.84 -21.77 -30.97
N VAL A 81 -12.44 -20.51 -31.16
CA VAL A 81 -12.87 -19.37 -30.37
C VAL A 81 -13.44 -18.33 -31.31
N ASN A 82 -14.60 -17.76 -30.96
CA ASN A 82 -15.31 -16.80 -31.81
C ASN A 82 -14.55 -15.48 -32.02
N ASP A 83 -13.81 -15.02 -30.99
CA ASP A 83 -13.08 -13.76 -31.03
C ASP A 83 -11.58 -14.05 -31.17
N ALA A 84 -11.16 -14.27 -32.41
CA ALA A 84 -9.76 -14.45 -32.80
C ALA A 84 -9.46 -13.50 -33.98
N LYS A 85 -8.25 -12.92 -33.98
CA LYS A 85 -7.82 -12.00 -35.03
C LYS A 85 -6.33 -12.15 -35.32
N VAL A 86 -5.97 -12.01 -36.59
CA VAL A 86 -4.57 -11.84 -36.98
C VAL A 86 -4.16 -10.41 -36.67
N VAL A 87 -3.07 -10.24 -35.96
CA VAL A 87 -2.57 -8.93 -35.54
C VAL A 87 -1.31 -8.60 -36.37
N PRO A 88 -1.32 -7.51 -37.14
CA PRO A 88 -0.20 -7.20 -38.02
C PRO A 88 1.00 -6.56 -37.32
N ASP A 89 0.77 -6.00 -36.14
CA ASP A 89 1.74 -5.17 -35.41
C ASP A 89 2.09 -5.79 -34.06
N THR A 90 3.39 -5.78 -33.73
CA THR A 90 3.91 -6.30 -32.45
C THR A 90 3.43 -5.53 -31.24
N ASP A 91 3.20 -4.21 -31.36
CA ASP A 91 2.68 -3.40 -30.26
C ASP A 91 1.23 -3.76 -29.94
N GLN A 92 0.42 -4.03 -30.97
CA GLN A 92 -0.95 -4.52 -30.79
C GLN A 92 -0.95 -5.95 -30.23
N MET A 93 -0.03 -6.80 -30.64
CA MET A 93 0.15 -8.15 -30.10
C MET A 93 0.47 -8.08 -28.60
N LEU A 94 1.43 -7.25 -28.20
CA LEU A 94 1.80 -7.06 -26.80
C LEU A 94 0.63 -6.48 -25.99
N SER A 95 -0.08 -5.51 -26.54
CA SER A 95 -1.26 -4.94 -25.89
C SER A 95 -2.34 -6.00 -25.67
N ALA A 96 -2.61 -6.87 -26.64
CA ALA A 96 -3.57 -7.96 -26.51
C ALA A 96 -3.13 -8.96 -25.43
N LEU A 97 -1.86 -9.39 -25.45
CA LEU A 97 -1.28 -10.32 -24.48
C LEU A 97 -1.39 -9.76 -23.05
N LEU A 98 -0.99 -8.50 -22.86
CA LEU A 98 -1.02 -7.83 -21.57
C LEU A 98 -2.45 -7.59 -21.04
N TYR A 99 -3.43 -7.55 -21.94
CA TYR A 99 -4.85 -7.43 -21.59
C TYR A 99 -5.53 -8.78 -21.35
N GLY A 100 -4.82 -9.90 -21.45
CA GLY A 100 -5.28 -11.25 -21.15
C GLY A 100 -5.77 -12.05 -22.35
N ASP A 101 -5.40 -11.66 -23.56
CA ASP A 101 -5.58 -12.51 -24.74
C ASP A 101 -4.43 -13.54 -24.84
N THR A 102 -4.69 -14.68 -25.45
CA THR A 102 -3.66 -15.65 -25.79
C THR A 102 -3.15 -15.37 -27.20
N VAL A 103 -1.81 -15.32 -27.34
CA VAL A 103 -1.16 -15.10 -28.62
C VAL A 103 -0.56 -16.40 -29.14
N ILE A 104 -0.75 -16.69 -30.42
CA ILE A 104 -0.23 -17.88 -31.07
C ILE A 104 0.65 -17.46 -32.24
N LEU A 105 1.86 -18.04 -32.30
CA LEU A 105 2.77 -17.94 -33.44
C LEU A 105 2.99 -19.32 -34.05
N THR A 106 3.13 -19.35 -35.37
CA THR A 106 3.42 -20.57 -36.15
C THR A 106 4.78 -20.47 -36.82
N GLU A 107 5.42 -21.60 -37.03
CA GLU A 107 6.67 -21.68 -37.83
C GLU A 107 6.40 -21.24 -39.28
N GLY A 108 7.19 -20.25 -39.77
CA GLY A 108 7.15 -19.78 -41.16
C GLY A 108 6.08 -18.69 -41.43
N ASP A 109 5.36 -18.20 -40.45
CA ASP A 109 4.51 -16.99 -40.56
C ASP A 109 4.73 -16.07 -39.33
N PRO A 110 5.30 -14.86 -39.51
CA PRO A 110 5.61 -13.95 -38.42
C PRO A 110 4.38 -13.24 -37.85
N ARG A 111 3.19 -13.43 -38.48
CA ARG A 111 1.96 -12.75 -38.04
C ARG A 111 1.30 -13.49 -36.87
N PRO A 112 1.19 -12.85 -35.69
CA PRO A 112 0.56 -13.47 -34.54
C PRO A 112 -0.98 -13.53 -34.68
N VAL A 113 -1.56 -14.59 -34.12
CA VAL A 113 -3.00 -14.71 -33.92
C VAL A 113 -3.31 -14.43 -32.47
N ALA A 114 -4.03 -13.36 -32.17
CA ALA A 114 -4.54 -13.06 -30.84
C ALA A 114 -5.94 -13.65 -30.69
N VAL A 115 -6.16 -14.38 -29.59
CA VAL A 115 -7.39 -15.09 -29.29
C VAL A 115 -7.89 -14.60 -27.92
N ASN A 116 -9.13 -14.17 -27.87
CA ASN A 116 -9.75 -13.71 -26.63
C ASN A 116 -10.02 -14.90 -25.69
N THR A 117 -9.16 -15.02 -24.69
CA THR A 117 -9.24 -16.06 -23.65
C THR A 117 -9.34 -15.48 -22.27
N LYS A 118 -9.72 -14.20 -22.14
CA LYS A 118 -9.83 -13.51 -20.85
C LYS A 118 -10.67 -14.31 -19.87
N GLY A 119 -10.10 -14.54 -18.70
CA GLY A 119 -10.71 -15.40 -17.68
C GLY A 119 -10.46 -14.91 -16.27
N PHE A 120 -10.22 -13.60 -16.10
CA PHE A 120 -10.10 -13.06 -14.76
C PHE A 120 -11.43 -13.23 -14.03
N SER A 121 -11.36 -13.79 -12.83
CA SER A 121 -12.53 -13.98 -11.97
C SER A 121 -13.12 -12.61 -11.63
N MET A 122 -14.29 -12.32 -12.18
CA MET A 122 -15.06 -11.11 -11.86
C MET A 122 -15.89 -11.28 -10.57
N ARG A 123 -15.61 -12.27 -9.72
CA ARG A 123 -16.30 -12.36 -8.44
C ARG A 123 -16.00 -11.12 -7.63
N SER A 124 -17.07 -10.55 -7.09
CA SER A 124 -17.12 -9.31 -6.31
C SER A 124 -15.84 -9.00 -5.55
N THR A 125 -14.98 -8.16 -6.13
CA THR A 125 -13.95 -7.50 -5.38
C THR A 125 -14.66 -6.64 -4.35
N SER A 126 -14.55 -7.00 -3.08
CA SER A 126 -15.12 -6.21 -1.99
C SER A 126 -14.35 -4.90 -1.85
N GLU A 127 -15.02 -3.87 -1.37
CA GLU A 127 -14.36 -2.65 -0.94
C GLU A 127 -13.43 -3.00 0.24
N PRO A 128 -12.18 -2.48 0.27
CA PRO A 128 -11.25 -2.74 1.39
C PRO A 128 -11.89 -2.34 2.71
N ASP A 129 -11.79 -3.19 3.71
CA ASP A 129 -12.41 -2.93 5.00
C ASP A 129 -11.71 -1.79 5.77
N ASN A 130 -10.40 -1.70 5.67
CA ASN A 130 -9.58 -0.74 6.41
C ASN A 130 -9.23 0.53 5.60
N GLU A 131 -9.25 0.49 4.27
CA GLU A 131 -8.91 1.61 3.39
C GLU A 131 -10.11 2.05 2.53
N ARG A 132 -11.27 2.24 3.14
CA ARG A 132 -12.48 2.75 2.47
C ARG A 132 -12.25 4.16 1.94
N VAL A 133 -12.79 4.45 0.75
CA VAL A 133 -12.70 5.76 0.12
C VAL A 133 -14.08 6.33 -0.19
N LEU A 134 -14.23 7.64 0.01
CA LEU A 134 -15.46 8.35 -0.34
C LEU A 134 -15.59 8.51 -1.87
N ARG A 135 -14.47 8.66 -2.57
CA ARG A 135 -14.39 8.81 -4.03
C ARG A 135 -13.20 8.01 -4.57
N GLY A 136 -13.35 7.40 -5.73
CA GLY A 136 -12.31 6.63 -6.39
C GLY A 136 -12.68 5.17 -6.60
N PRO A 137 -11.74 4.35 -7.10
CA PRO A 137 -11.93 2.92 -7.27
C PRO A 137 -12.20 2.25 -5.92
N ARG A 138 -13.11 1.29 -5.91
CA ARG A 138 -13.48 0.54 -4.70
C ARG A 138 -12.94 -0.88 -4.67
N GLU A 139 -12.11 -1.24 -5.64
CA GLU A 139 -11.45 -2.54 -5.69
C GLU A 139 -10.37 -2.63 -4.61
N GLY A 140 -10.41 -3.69 -3.79
CA GLY A 140 -9.38 -4.10 -2.85
C GLY A 140 -8.74 -5.42 -3.25
N PHE A 141 -7.55 -5.68 -2.73
CA PHE A 141 -6.92 -6.99 -2.80
C PHE A 141 -7.72 -8.02 -2.00
N THR A 142 -7.52 -9.26 -2.36
CA THR A 142 -8.14 -10.43 -1.72
C THR A 142 -7.04 -11.36 -1.20
N GLU A 143 -7.44 -12.44 -0.52
CA GLU A 143 -6.52 -13.49 -0.08
C GLU A 143 -5.98 -14.34 -1.24
N VAL A 144 -6.64 -14.26 -2.42
CA VAL A 144 -6.26 -15.07 -3.59
C VAL A 144 -5.14 -14.39 -4.38
N PHE A 145 -3.94 -14.92 -4.28
CA PHE A 145 -2.71 -14.38 -4.86
C PHE A 145 -2.82 -14.04 -6.36
N MET A 146 -3.27 -15.00 -7.19
CA MET A 146 -3.35 -14.79 -8.64
C MET A 146 -4.38 -13.71 -9.03
N MET A 147 -5.45 -13.54 -8.24
CA MET A 147 -6.40 -12.46 -8.44
C MET A 147 -5.75 -11.10 -8.20
N ASN A 148 -4.93 -10.98 -7.16
CA ASN A 148 -4.21 -9.75 -6.84
C ASN A 148 -3.22 -9.36 -7.95
N LEU A 149 -2.50 -10.33 -8.51
CA LEU A 149 -1.61 -10.10 -9.66
C LEU A 149 -2.40 -9.64 -10.89
N SER A 150 -3.55 -10.25 -11.17
CA SER A 150 -4.41 -9.84 -12.29
C SER A 150 -4.94 -8.42 -12.14
N MET A 151 -5.26 -7.98 -10.92
CA MET A 151 -5.67 -6.59 -10.66
C MET A 151 -4.57 -5.59 -10.99
N LEU A 152 -3.31 -5.89 -10.67
CA LEU A 152 -2.18 -5.04 -11.03
C LEU A 152 -1.97 -4.99 -12.54
N ARG A 153 -1.99 -6.14 -13.23
CA ARG A 153 -1.85 -6.24 -14.69
C ARG A 153 -2.91 -5.46 -15.43
N ARG A 154 -4.19 -5.58 -15.06
CA ARG A 154 -5.30 -4.84 -15.68
C ARG A 154 -5.15 -3.33 -15.61
N ARG A 155 -4.52 -2.82 -14.53
CA ARG A 155 -4.29 -1.38 -14.32
C ARG A 155 -3.02 -0.88 -14.98
N MET A 156 -2.08 -1.75 -15.24
CA MET A 156 -0.80 -1.42 -15.83
C MET A 156 -0.49 -2.35 -17.00
N ASN A 157 -0.88 -1.89 -18.20
CA ASN A 157 -0.65 -2.60 -19.46
C ASN A 157 0.75 -2.26 -20.01
N ASP A 158 1.80 -2.72 -19.30
CA ASP A 158 3.20 -2.45 -19.65
C ASP A 158 4.06 -3.71 -19.39
N PRO A 159 4.83 -4.21 -20.38
CA PRO A 159 5.69 -5.40 -20.22
C PRO A 159 6.85 -5.17 -19.22
N ARG A 160 7.16 -3.91 -18.89
CA ARG A 160 8.15 -3.56 -17.86
C ARG A 160 7.69 -3.84 -16.44
N LEU A 161 6.38 -4.04 -16.21
CA LEU A 161 5.91 -4.53 -14.92
C LEU A 161 6.38 -5.97 -14.75
N LYS A 162 7.27 -6.19 -13.78
CA LYS A 162 7.81 -7.51 -13.44
C LYS A 162 7.18 -8.01 -12.17
N LEU A 163 6.70 -9.26 -12.22
CA LEU A 163 6.06 -9.97 -11.13
C LEU A 163 6.90 -11.22 -10.84
N SER A 164 7.91 -11.05 -9.99
CA SER A 164 8.83 -12.11 -9.61
C SER A 164 8.44 -12.71 -8.27
N PHE A 165 8.03 -13.98 -8.24
CA PHE A 165 7.62 -14.62 -7.00
C PHE A 165 8.45 -15.83 -6.64
N GLN A 166 8.63 -16.02 -5.35
CA GLN A 166 9.40 -17.07 -4.72
C GLN A 166 8.67 -17.55 -3.46
N ARG A 167 9.00 -18.74 -3.01
CA ARG A 167 8.40 -19.33 -1.79
C ARG A 167 9.29 -19.08 -0.59
N TYR A 168 8.67 -18.65 0.50
CA TYR A 168 9.30 -18.41 1.79
C TYR A 168 8.51 -19.09 2.91
N GLY A 169 9.17 -19.32 4.05
CA GLY A 169 8.59 -20.08 5.18
C GLY A 169 8.83 -21.56 5.04
N GLY A 170 9.55 -22.14 6.00
CA GLY A 170 9.98 -23.55 5.97
C GLY A 170 8.83 -24.54 5.90
N ALA A 171 7.78 -24.34 6.70
CA ALA A 171 6.61 -25.22 6.76
C ALA A 171 5.47 -24.78 5.84
N THR A 172 5.22 -23.46 5.70
CA THR A 172 4.06 -22.96 4.93
C THR A 172 4.34 -22.84 3.44
N GLY A 173 5.60 -22.60 3.03
CA GLY A 173 5.97 -22.40 1.63
C GLY A 173 5.18 -21.26 0.95
N THR A 174 4.88 -20.19 1.71
CA THR A 174 4.04 -19.06 1.27
C THR A 174 4.66 -18.33 0.08
N VAL A 175 3.87 -18.09 -0.94
CA VAL A 175 4.32 -17.37 -2.15
C VAL A 175 4.36 -15.88 -1.86
N VAL A 176 5.49 -15.25 -2.14
CA VAL A 176 5.70 -13.80 -2.06
C VAL A 176 6.12 -13.28 -3.42
N CYS A 177 5.40 -12.30 -3.95
CA CYS A 177 5.71 -11.66 -5.22
C CYS A 177 6.37 -10.31 -5.01
N LEU A 178 7.55 -10.15 -5.54
CA LEU A 178 8.21 -8.85 -5.69
C LEU A 178 7.76 -8.20 -7.00
N CYS A 179 7.05 -7.09 -6.87
CA CYS A 179 6.55 -6.29 -7.99
C CYS A 179 7.42 -5.04 -8.18
N TYR A 180 7.85 -4.77 -9.40
CA TYR A 180 8.62 -3.59 -9.76
C TYR A 180 8.49 -3.25 -11.24
N ILE A 181 8.87 -2.02 -11.64
CA ILE A 181 8.89 -1.60 -13.03
C ILE A 181 10.34 -1.54 -13.51
N GLU A 182 10.67 -2.37 -14.49
CA GLU A 182 12.00 -2.41 -15.08
C GLU A 182 12.34 -1.07 -15.75
N GLY A 183 13.56 -0.55 -15.52
CA GLY A 183 14.00 0.75 -16.02
C GLY A 183 13.43 1.98 -15.30
N VAL A 184 12.50 1.79 -14.32
CA VAL A 184 11.98 2.85 -13.44
C VAL A 184 12.44 2.64 -12.01
N THR A 185 12.30 1.41 -11.50
CA THR A 185 12.78 1.04 -10.16
C THR A 185 14.31 0.88 -10.17
N PRO A 186 15.04 1.52 -9.25
CA PRO A 186 16.48 1.36 -9.15
C PRO A 186 16.89 -0.08 -8.87
N PRO A 187 17.88 -0.64 -9.58
CA PRO A 187 18.35 -2.03 -9.34
C PRO A 187 18.78 -2.27 -7.90
N ALA A 188 19.47 -1.31 -7.29
CA ALA A 188 19.91 -1.41 -5.90
C ALA A 188 18.77 -1.64 -4.91
N LEU A 189 17.58 -1.05 -5.15
CA LEU A 189 16.39 -1.27 -4.31
C LEU A 189 15.81 -2.68 -4.51
N ILE A 190 15.82 -3.18 -5.75
CA ILE A 190 15.36 -4.54 -6.07
C ILE A 190 16.26 -5.57 -5.36
N ASP A 191 17.58 -5.40 -5.48
CA ASP A 191 18.58 -6.29 -4.89
C ASP A 191 18.54 -6.25 -3.35
N GLU A 192 18.42 -5.07 -2.77
CA GLU A 192 18.25 -4.92 -1.31
C GLU A 192 16.97 -5.61 -0.81
N THR A 193 15.87 -5.47 -1.57
CA THR A 193 14.60 -6.12 -1.21
C THR A 193 14.73 -7.65 -1.27
N ARG A 194 15.33 -8.19 -2.33
CA ARG A 194 15.60 -9.63 -2.46
C ARG A 194 16.48 -10.12 -1.32
N LYS A 195 17.59 -9.44 -1.06
CA LYS A 195 18.51 -9.77 0.02
C LYS A 195 17.79 -9.86 1.37
N ARG A 196 16.91 -8.90 1.69
CA ARG A 196 16.12 -8.92 2.94
C ARG A 196 15.13 -10.08 2.97
N LEU A 197 14.45 -10.37 1.86
CA LEU A 197 13.56 -11.53 1.77
C LEU A 197 14.32 -12.84 1.94
N ASP A 198 15.51 -12.99 1.37
CA ASP A 198 16.33 -14.20 1.47
C ASP A 198 16.90 -14.42 2.88
N THR A 199 16.92 -13.39 3.73
CA THR A 199 17.30 -13.52 5.15
C THR A 199 16.15 -14.01 6.05
N LEU A 200 14.92 -14.15 5.51
CA LEU A 200 13.79 -14.66 6.27
C LEU A 200 14.03 -16.10 6.72
N SER A 201 14.06 -16.33 8.02
CA SER A 201 14.24 -17.64 8.66
C SER A 201 13.00 -18.09 9.43
N LEU A 202 11.81 -17.76 8.92
CA LEU A 202 10.54 -18.08 9.55
C LEU A 202 10.06 -19.47 9.11
N ASP A 203 9.52 -20.26 10.04
CA ASP A 203 8.89 -21.55 9.72
C ASP A 203 7.56 -21.39 8.99
N GLY A 204 6.82 -20.32 9.31
CA GLY A 204 5.54 -20.02 8.68
C GLY A 204 5.30 -18.52 8.50
N ILE A 205 4.71 -18.16 7.36
CA ILE A 205 4.27 -16.81 7.02
C ILE A 205 2.78 -16.86 6.75
N LEU A 206 1.98 -16.29 7.66
CA LEU A 206 0.52 -16.32 7.60
C LEU A 206 -0.09 -14.97 7.22
N ASP A 207 0.67 -13.87 7.37
CA ASP A 207 0.22 -12.54 7.05
C ASP A 207 1.40 -11.63 6.63
N ALA A 208 1.10 -10.53 5.97
CA ALA A 208 2.07 -9.54 5.51
C ALA A 208 2.92 -8.96 6.66
N ASN A 209 2.35 -8.85 7.87
CA ASN A 209 3.07 -8.30 9.01
C ASN A 209 4.30 -9.13 9.42
N TYR A 210 4.27 -10.46 9.24
CA TYR A 210 5.44 -11.33 9.50
C TYR A 210 6.65 -10.89 8.69
N ILE A 211 6.42 -10.62 7.40
CA ILE A 211 7.47 -10.13 6.50
C ILE A 211 7.84 -8.67 6.84
N SER A 212 6.83 -7.82 7.04
CA SER A 212 7.00 -6.40 7.37
C SER A 212 7.92 -6.22 8.57
N GLU A 213 7.73 -6.99 9.64
CA GLU A 213 8.53 -6.90 10.85
C GLU A 213 9.98 -7.34 10.64
N CYS A 214 10.21 -8.37 9.81
CA CYS A 214 11.55 -8.88 9.54
C CYS A 214 12.38 -8.00 8.60
N ILE A 215 11.75 -7.36 7.59
CA ILE A 215 12.47 -6.64 6.54
C ILE A 215 12.61 -5.14 6.79
N ARG A 216 11.91 -4.57 7.79
CA ARG A 216 12.02 -3.14 8.11
C ARG A 216 13.38 -2.78 8.69
N ASP A 217 13.84 -1.54 8.47
CA ASP A 217 15.16 -1.07 8.91
C ASP A 217 15.28 -0.96 10.44
N ARG A 218 14.21 -0.65 11.15
CA ARG A 218 14.15 -0.56 12.62
C ARG A 218 12.86 -1.15 13.16
N THR A 219 12.98 -2.25 13.87
CA THR A 219 11.86 -2.94 14.53
C THR A 219 11.34 -2.21 15.76
N ASP A 220 12.23 -1.50 16.48
CA ASP A 220 11.90 -0.81 17.75
C ASP A 220 11.18 0.53 17.53
N SER A 221 11.09 1.03 16.31
CA SER A 221 10.46 2.30 16.04
C SER A 221 8.93 2.16 15.98
N PRO A 222 8.16 3.05 16.65
CA PRO A 222 6.71 3.07 16.52
C PRO A 222 6.24 3.66 15.18
N PHE A 223 7.17 4.18 14.36
CA PHE A 223 6.87 4.74 13.05
C PHE A 223 6.97 3.67 11.97
N PRO A 224 5.97 3.53 11.06
CA PRO A 224 6.01 2.58 9.98
C PRO A 224 7.05 3.01 8.93
N THR A 225 8.03 2.14 8.64
CA THR A 225 9.04 2.35 7.59
C THR A 225 8.71 1.58 6.30
N LEU A 226 7.65 0.78 6.31
CA LEU A 226 7.03 0.13 5.16
C LEU A 226 5.61 0.68 4.99
N GLY A 227 5.19 0.87 3.76
CA GLY A 227 3.81 1.20 3.45
C GLY A 227 2.97 -0.06 3.36
N GLU A 228 1.80 -0.05 3.95
CA GLU A 228 0.81 -1.12 3.87
C GLU A 228 -0.43 -0.59 3.15
N THR A 229 -1.02 -1.41 2.26
CA THR A 229 -2.24 -1.05 1.54
C THR A 229 -3.00 -2.27 1.06
N GLU A 230 -4.32 -2.21 1.11
CA GLU A 230 -5.24 -3.19 0.53
C GLU A 230 -5.66 -2.82 -0.90
N ARG A 231 -5.06 -1.78 -1.49
CA ARG A 231 -5.54 -1.14 -2.72
C ARG A 231 -4.59 -1.30 -3.91
N PRO A 232 -5.05 -1.89 -5.02
CA PRO A 232 -4.25 -2.02 -6.24
C PRO A 232 -3.84 -0.67 -6.87
N ASP A 233 -4.70 0.37 -6.80
CA ASP A 233 -4.40 1.70 -7.33
C ASP A 233 -3.25 2.39 -6.59
N VAL A 234 -3.16 2.20 -5.27
CA VAL A 234 -2.04 2.69 -4.46
C VAL A 234 -0.74 1.98 -4.84
N VAL A 235 -0.77 0.65 -4.96
CA VAL A 235 0.41 -0.12 -5.37
C VAL A 235 0.93 0.34 -6.73
N ILE A 236 0.06 0.47 -7.73
CA ILE A 236 0.46 0.96 -9.07
C ILE A 236 1.04 2.37 -8.99
N SER A 237 0.43 3.26 -8.20
CA SER A 237 0.98 4.62 -8.01
C SER A 237 2.40 4.58 -7.45
N ARG A 238 2.68 3.70 -6.47
CA ARG A 238 4.01 3.53 -5.88
C ARG A 238 5.02 2.92 -6.86
N LEU A 239 4.60 1.93 -7.63
CA LEU A 239 5.45 1.34 -8.67
C LEU A 239 5.83 2.37 -9.75
N LEU A 240 4.90 3.23 -10.17
CA LEU A 240 5.18 4.32 -11.12
C LEU A 240 6.17 5.35 -10.57
N GLU A 241 6.27 5.49 -9.25
CA GLU A 241 7.26 6.33 -8.58
C GLU A 241 8.65 5.67 -8.49
N GLY A 242 8.83 4.44 -8.97
CA GLY A 242 10.09 3.69 -8.92
C GLY A 242 10.30 2.88 -7.64
N ARG A 243 9.26 2.63 -6.87
CA ARG A 243 9.29 1.80 -5.66
C ARG A 243 9.07 0.33 -5.98
N VAL A 244 9.22 -0.51 -4.98
CA VAL A 244 8.85 -1.92 -5.01
C VAL A 244 7.58 -2.16 -4.21
N ALA A 245 6.86 -3.22 -4.58
CA ALA A 245 5.76 -3.73 -3.79
C ALA A 245 5.89 -5.24 -3.59
N LEU A 246 5.41 -5.74 -2.45
CA LEU A 246 5.36 -7.16 -2.13
C LEU A 246 3.89 -7.55 -1.98
N LEU A 247 3.49 -8.56 -2.73
CA LEU A 247 2.21 -9.25 -2.55
C LEU A 247 2.48 -10.61 -1.94
N ILE A 248 1.72 -10.96 -0.92
CA ILE A 248 1.88 -12.19 -0.15
C ILE A 248 0.61 -13.02 -0.32
N ASP A 249 0.75 -14.31 -0.55
CA ASP A 249 -0.37 -15.23 -0.67
C ASP A 249 -1.08 -15.41 0.68
N GLY A 250 -2.41 -15.42 0.66
CA GLY A 250 -3.24 -15.57 1.86
C GLY A 250 -3.56 -14.28 2.62
N THR A 251 -3.11 -13.10 2.15
CA THR A 251 -3.41 -11.81 2.77
C THR A 251 -3.80 -10.76 1.73
N PRO A 252 -4.79 -9.89 2.01
CA PRO A 252 -5.16 -8.79 1.12
C PRO A 252 -4.23 -7.58 1.24
N VAL A 253 -3.20 -7.64 2.12
CA VAL A 253 -2.30 -6.52 2.39
C VAL A 253 -1.06 -6.61 1.51
N ALA A 254 -0.82 -5.57 0.72
CA ALA A 254 0.42 -5.38 -0.02
C ALA A 254 1.37 -4.46 0.76
N LEU A 255 2.66 -4.83 0.78
CA LEU A 255 3.71 -3.98 1.35
C LEU A 255 4.38 -3.17 0.25
N THR A 256 4.73 -1.91 0.53
CA THR A 256 5.44 -1.03 -0.41
C THR A 256 6.68 -0.43 0.23
N ALA A 257 7.78 -0.37 -0.52
CA ALA A 257 9.05 0.18 -0.05
C ALA A 257 9.75 1.01 -1.14
N PRO A 258 10.46 2.06 -0.74
CA PRO A 258 10.54 2.69 0.58
C PRO A 258 9.25 3.45 0.96
N CYS A 259 9.02 3.69 2.25
CA CYS A 259 7.94 4.51 2.79
C CYS A 259 8.51 5.73 3.53
N ILE A 260 7.90 6.90 3.37
CA ILE A 260 8.30 8.15 4.03
C ILE A 260 7.19 8.68 4.95
N LEU A 261 7.56 9.42 5.99
CA LEU A 261 6.63 9.97 6.98
C LEU A 261 5.45 10.71 6.35
N GLN A 262 5.69 11.47 5.30
CA GLN A 262 4.70 12.28 4.63
C GLN A 262 3.50 11.47 4.12
N GLU A 263 3.73 10.22 3.71
CA GLU A 263 2.69 9.33 3.19
C GLU A 263 1.70 8.89 4.25
N CYS A 264 2.12 8.90 5.52
CA CYS A 264 1.22 8.61 6.62
C CYS A 264 0.11 9.67 6.77
N PHE A 265 0.36 10.89 6.30
CA PHE A 265 -0.63 11.99 6.29
C PHE A 265 -1.43 12.08 5.00
N GLN A 266 -1.09 11.27 3.98
CA GLN A 266 -1.83 11.20 2.73
C GLN A 266 -2.91 10.13 2.82
N ALA A 267 -4.13 10.49 2.43
CA ALA A 267 -5.21 9.54 2.22
C ALA A 267 -5.40 9.30 0.72
N ASN A 268 -5.93 8.14 0.37
CA ASN A 268 -6.17 7.77 -1.03
C ASN A 268 -7.16 8.72 -1.70
N ASP A 269 -8.14 9.22 -0.97
CA ASP A 269 -9.11 10.22 -1.43
C ASP A 269 -8.47 11.52 -1.93
N ASP A 270 -7.30 11.90 -1.42
CA ASP A 270 -6.63 13.14 -1.81
C ASP A 270 -6.34 13.20 -3.32
N TYR A 271 -6.25 12.06 -4.00
CA TYR A 271 -5.99 11.97 -5.44
C TYR A 271 -7.24 12.04 -6.30
N TYR A 272 -8.41 11.88 -5.69
CA TYR A 272 -9.73 11.84 -6.36
C TYR A 272 -10.60 13.07 -6.09
N ILE A 273 -10.12 14.01 -5.25
CA ILE A 273 -10.76 15.29 -4.94
C ILE A 273 -9.96 16.46 -5.53
N PRO A 274 -10.51 17.67 -5.60
CA PRO A 274 -9.77 18.85 -6.07
C PRO A 274 -8.50 19.13 -5.24
N ALA A 275 -7.42 19.54 -5.90
CA ALA A 275 -6.11 19.72 -5.28
C ALA A 275 -6.10 20.66 -4.06
N ARG A 276 -6.88 21.76 -4.10
CA ARG A 276 -6.98 22.71 -2.97
C ARG A 276 -7.62 22.06 -1.75
N GLN A 277 -8.67 21.26 -1.95
CA GLN A 277 -9.34 20.55 -0.87
C GLN A 277 -8.43 19.46 -0.27
N ALA A 278 -7.72 18.70 -1.13
CA ALA A 278 -6.73 17.72 -0.69
C ALA A 278 -5.63 18.36 0.17
N GLY A 279 -5.09 19.51 -0.24
CA GLY A 279 -4.09 20.24 0.53
C GLY A 279 -4.60 20.67 1.92
N LEU A 280 -5.82 21.23 1.99
CA LEU A 280 -6.42 21.59 3.27
C LEU A 280 -6.60 20.36 4.18
N SER A 281 -7.12 19.25 3.65
CA SER A 281 -7.29 18.01 4.41
C SER A 281 -5.98 17.45 4.95
N ARG A 282 -4.89 17.50 4.17
CA ARG A 282 -3.56 17.08 4.63
C ARG A 282 -3.04 17.96 5.78
N ILE A 283 -3.18 19.29 5.67
CA ILE A 283 -2.80 20.20 6.73
C ILE A 283 -3.60 19.91 8.01
N LEU A 284 -4.91 19.69 7.90
CA LEU A 284 -5.76 19.35 9.04
C LEU A 284 -5.35 18.02 9.69
N ARG A 285 -4.94 17.00 8.92
CA ARG A 285 -4.42 15.74 9.48
C ARG A 285 -3.13 15.94 10.25
N VAL A 286 -2.20 16.75 9.73
CA VAL A 286 -0.95 17.06 10.42
C VAL A 286 -1.22 17.82 11.71
N LEU A 287 -2.05 18.85 11.67
CA LEU A 287 -2.45 19.61 12.87
C LEU A 287 -3.19 18.72 13.87
N GLY A 288 -4.08 17.82 13.40
CA GLY A 288 -4.77 16.85 14.23
C GLY A 288 -3.81 15.88 14.94
N PHE A 289 -2.82 15.38 14.22
CA PHE A 289 -1.78 14.52 14.82
C PHE A 289 -0.97 15.26 15.90
N LEU A 290 -0.50 16.47 15.59
CA LEU A 290 0.24 17.30 16.56
C LEU A 290 -0.61 17.64 17.76
N PHE A 291 -1.88 18.02 17.55
CA PHE A 291 -2.83 18.30 18.61
C PHE A 291 -3.02 17.07 19.52
N SER A 292 -3.28 15.91 18.93
CA SER A 292 -3.46 14.64 19.63
C SER A 292 -2.24 14.27 20.49
N ALA A 293 -1.04 14.51 19.99
CA ALA A 293 0.21 14.14 20.65
C ALA A 293 0.63 15.13 21.75
N LEU A 294 0.46 16.44 21.50
CA LEU A 294 1.03 17.50 22.34
C LEU A 294 0.06 18.03 23.41
N VAL A 295 -1.23 18.20 23.07
CA VAL A 295 -2.14 18.97 23.92
C VAL A 295 -2.36 18.37 25.31
N PRO A 296 -2.47 17.05 25.50
CA PRO A 296 -2.54 16.47 26.84
C PRO A 296 -1.32 16.79 27.71
N ALA A 297 -0.11 16.74 27.13
CA ALA A 297 1.13 17.08 27.83
C ALA A 297 1.23 18.57 28.15
N LEU A 298 0.87 19.42 27.20
CA LEU A 298 0.85 20.88 27.39
C LEU A 298 -0.15 21.31 28.50
N TYR A 299 -1.31 20.66 28.56
CA TYR A 299 -2.29 20.92 29.61
C TYR A 299 -1.74 20.63 31.01
N VAL A 300 -1.10 19.44 31.17
CA VAL A 300 -0.53 19.09 32.49
C VAL A 300 0.65 20.00 32.82
N ALA A 301 1.53 20.30 31.84
CA ALA A 301 2.66 21.19 32.02
C ALA A 301 2.23 22.62 32.43
N ALA A 302 1.19 23.14 31.76
CA ALA A 302 0.64 24.46 32.10
C ALA A 302 0.03 24.51 33.49
N LEU A 303 -0.72 23.48 33.90
CA LEU A 303 -1.36 23.44 35.20
C LEU A 303 -0.37 23.24 36.36
N CYS A 304 0.69 22.46 36.17
CA CYS A 304 1.63 22.10 37.22
C CYS A 304 2.75 23.13 37.41
N TYR A 305 3.21 23.75 36.31
CA TYR A 305 4.44 24.55 36.32
C TYR A 305 4.28 25.97 35.76
N HIS A 306 3.34 26.19 34.82
CA HIS A 306 3.27 27.45 34.07
C HIS A 306 1.85 28.00 34.04
N GLN A 307 1.26 28.19 35.24
CA GLN A 307 -0.13 28.68 35.38
C GLN A 307 -0.31 30.10 34.84
N GLU A 308 0.74 30.90 34.83
CA GLU A 308 0.79 32.25 34.28
C GLU A 308 0.52 32.35 32.78
N LEU A 309 0.67 31.27 32.04
CA LEU A 309 0.34 31.22 30.61
C LEU A 309 -1.16 31.16 30.33
N LEU A 310 -1.95 30.80 31.34
CA LEU A 310 -3.39 30.69 31.20
C LEU A 310 -4.07 32.01 31.50
N PRO A 311 -5.03 32.47 30.68
CA PRO A 311 -5.83 33.65 31.02
C PRO A 311 -6.48 33.43 32.40
N LEU A 312 -6.45 34.47 33.24
CA LEU A 312 -6.92 34.37 34.64
C LEU A 312 -8.32 33.75 34.77
N ARG A 313 -9.26 34.14 33.87
CA ARG A 313 -10.61 33.56 33.88
C ARG A 313 -10.63 32.06 33.64
N MET A 314 -9.78 31.60 32.72
CA MET A 314 -9.63 30.16 32.38
C MET A 314 -8.97 29.41 33.52
N LEU A 315 -7.90 29.95 34.11
CA LEU A 315 -7.24 29.37 35.28
C LEU A 315 -8.21 29.21 36.47
N LEU A 316 -8.99 30.24 36.78
CA LEU A 316 -9.99 30.17 37.85
C LEU A 316 -11.08 29.13 37.57
N ALA A 317 -11.55 29.03 36.33
CA ALA A 317 -12.54 28.03 35.92
C ALA A 317 -11.99 26.59 36.05
N ILE A 318 -10.75 26.34 35.59
CA ILE A 318 -10.10 25.03 35.70
C ILE A 318 -9.84 24.69 37.18
N THR A 319 -9.35 25.63 37.96
CA THR A 319 -9.08 25.43 39.40
C THR A 319 -10.38 25.14 40.16
N ALA A 320 -11.46 25.84 39.85
CA ALA A 320 -12.77 25.56 40.43
C ALA A 320 -13.30 24.18 40.08
N ALA A 321 -13.16 23.77 38.79
CA ALA A 321 -13.55 22.44 38.33
C ALA A 321 -12.73 21.30 38.96
N ARG A 322 -11.52 21.59 39.42
CA ARG A 322 -10.62 20.61 40.05
C ARG A 322 -10.71 20.56 41.58
N ARG A 323 -11.45 21.47 42.21
CA ARG A 323 -11.62 21.43 43.67
C ARG A 323 -12.31 20.14 44.11
N GLY A 324 -11.67 19.45 45.08
CA GLY A 324 -12.21 18.21 45.65
C GLY A 324 -12.03 16.95 44.79
N LEU A 325 -11.22 17.00 43.72
CA LEU A 325 -10.85 15.80 42.99
C LEU A 325 -9.80 14.99 43.75
N PRO A 326 -9.89 13.65 43.74
CA PRO A 326 -8.94 12.77 44.44
C PRO A 326 -7.60 12.64 43.73
N LEU A 327 -7.53 12.89 42.40
CA LEU A 327 -6.36 12.64 41.57
C LEU A 327 -5.61 13.92 41.18
N PRO A 328 -4.27 13.93 41.27
CA PRO A 328 -3.44 14.95 40.62
C PRO A 328 -3.64 15.00 39.10
N ALA A 329 -3.32 16.15 38.47
CA ALA A 329 -3.53 16.36 37.03
C ALA A 329 -2.92 15.28 36.13
N LEU A 330 -1.70 14.81 36.45
CA LEU A 330 -1.03 13.75 35.70
C LEU A 330 -1.87 12.45 35.71
N TRP A 331 -2.22 11.97 36.90
CA TRP A 331 -2.92 10.69 37.04
C TRP A 331 -4.33 10.74 36.46
N GLU A 332 -4.98 11.89 36.56
CA GLU A 332 -6.27 12.17 35.94
C GLU A 332 -6.15 11.99 34.39
N MET A 333 -5.13 12.60 33.77
CA MET A 333 -4.91 12.50 32.32
C MET A 333 -4.50 11.09 31.89
N VAL A 334 -3.61 10.44 32.67
CA VAL A 334 -3.20 9.06 32.39
C VAL A 334 -4.41 8.13 32.45
N LEU A 335 -5.25 8.24 33.49
CA LEU A 335 -6.44 7.41 33.62
C LEU A 335 -7.41 7.60 32.44
N LEU A 336 -7.69 8.86 32.08
CA LEU A 336 -8.58 9.17 30.96
C LEU A 336 -8.06 8.64 29.63
N LEU A 337 -6.78 8.82 29.36
CA LEU A 337 -6.14 8.29 28.14
C LEU A 337 -6.17 6.77 28.12
N LEU A 338 -5.89 6.12 29.25
CA LEU A 338 -5.95 4.67 29.37
C LEU A 338 -7.36 4.13 29.11
N VAL A 339 -8.36 4.74 29.76
CA VAL A 339 -9.79 4.38 29.55
C VAL A 339 -10.17 4.55 28.09
N PHE A 340 -9.72 5.64 27.44
CA PHE A 340 -9.98 5.86 26.03
C PHE A 340 -9.35 4.76 25.16
N GLU A 341 -8.08 4.40 25.38
CA GLU A 341 -7.41 3.34 24.59
C GLU A 341 -8.08 1.97 24.84
N LEU A 342 -8.53 1.67 26.10
CA LEU A 342 -9.27 0.46 26.38
C LEU A 342 -10.64 0.42 25.66
N LEU A 343 -11.36 1.55 25.64
CA LEU A 343 -12.63 1.65 24.90
C LEU A 343 -12.44 1.47 23.39
N LYS A 344 -11.37 2.05 22.85
CA LYS A 344 -11.01 1.89 21.45
C LYS A 344 -10.68 0.41 21.10
N GLU A 345 -9.87 -0.24 21.92
CA GLU A 345 -9.51 -1.66 21.76
C GLU A 345 -10.74 -2.57 21.88
N ALA A 346 -11.60 -2.33 22.87
CA ALA A 346 -12.84 -3.08 23.02
C ALA A 346 -13.78 -2.88 21.83
N GLY A 347 -13.87 -1.64 21.30
CA GLY A 347 -14.66 -1.34 20.11
C GLY A 347 -14.15 -2.02 18.85
N ALA A 348 -12.83 -2.13 18.67
CA ALA A 348 -12.23 -2.81 17.53
C ALA A 348 -12.47 -4.33 17.54
N ARG A 349 -12.59 -4.94 18.72
CA ARG A 349 -12.82 -6.39 18.87
C ARG A 349 -14.30 -6.79 18.85
N THR A 350 -15.22 -5.82 18.96
CA THR A 350 -16.65 -6.12 18.97
C THR A 350 -17.21 -6.13 17.55
N PRO A 351 -17.87 -7.20 17.09
CA PRO A 351 -18.36 -7.28 15.72
C PRO A 351 -19.44 -6.25 15.39
N GLY A 352 -19.35 -5.65 14.21
CA GLY A 352 -20.39 -4.85 13.57
C GLY A 352 -20.70 -3.52 14.28
N LEU A 353 -21.94 -3.04 14.12
CA LEU A 353 -22.41 -1.75 14.63
C LEU A 353 -22.43 -1.65 16.16
N ILE A 354 -22.44 -2.78 16.86
CA ILE A 354 -22.49 -2.83 18.32
C ILE A 354 -21.20 -2.24 18.92
N GLY A 355 -20.03 -2.51 18.34
CA GLY A 355 -18.74 -2.03 18.83
C GLY A 355 -18.64 -0.50 18.81
N SER A 356 -19.06 0.14 17.72
CA SER A 356 -19.07 1.60 17.61
C SER A 356 -20.07 2.24 18.58
N THR A 357 -21.24 1.65 18.75
CA THR A 357 -22.27 2.14 19.68
C THR A 357 -21.80 2.00 21.12
N MET A 358 -21.21 0.86 21.50
CA MET A 358 -20.65 0.64 22.84
C MET A 358 -19.54 1.64 23.18
N SER A 359 -18.66 1.93 22.24
CA SER A 359 -17.58 2.92 22.44
C SER A 359 -18.13 4.33 22.65
N ILE A 360 -19.16 4.73 21.89
CA ILE A 360 -19.78 6.06 22.03
C ILE A 360 -20.55 6.16 23.35
N VAL A 361 -21.43 5.20 23.66
CA VAL A 361 -22.25 5.19 24.86
C VAL A 361 -21.35 5.04 26.09
N GLY A 362 -20.39 4.12 26.08
CA GLY A 362 -19.43 3.94 27.17
C GLY A 362 -18.64 5.21 27.44
N GLY A 363 -18.08 5.85 26.40
CA GLY A 363 -17.34 7.12 26.56
C GLY A 363 -18.19 8.26 27.10
N LEU A 364 -19.44 8.41 26.61
CA LEU A 364 -20.36 9.47 27.07
C LEU A 364 -20.83 9.21 28.51
N VAL A 365 -21.32 8.01 28.79
CA VAL A 365 -21.88 7.67 30.12
C VAL A 365 -20.78 7.66 31.17
N LEU A 366 -19.64 7.02 30.91
CA LEU A 366 -18.50 7.01 31.83
C LEU A 366 -17.94 8.42 32.06
N GLY A 367 -17.79 9.21 30.97
CA GLY A 367 -17.32 10.59 31.09
C GLY A 367 -18.24 11.48 31.93
N GLN A 368 -19.56 11.43 31.68
CA GLN A 368 -20.54 12.21 32.45
C GLN A 368 -20.62 11.75 33.89
N ALA A 369 -20.67 10.44 34.14
CA ALA A 369 -20.73 9.88 35.48
C ALA A 369 -19.48 10.23 36.31
N ALA A 370 -18.30 10.14 35.71
CA ALA A 370 -17.03 10.45 36.36
C ALA A 370 -16.92 11.95 36.76
N VAL A 371 -17.42 12.85 35.90
CA VAL A 371 -17.46 14.29 36.17
C VAL A 371 -18.52 14.59 37.21
N ALA A 372 -19.72 14.00 37.13
CA ALA A 372 -20.79 14.17 38.10
C ALA A 372 -20.39 13.67 39.51
N ALA A 373 -19.68 12.55 39.57
CA ALA A 373 -19.13 11.99 40.81
C ALA A 373 -17.90 12.76 41.34
N ARG A 374 -17.46 13.82 40.66
CA ARG A 374 -16.24 14.59 40.99
C ARG A 374 -14.99 13.71 41.06
N PHE A 375 -14.90 12.70 40.20
CA PHE A 375 -13.73 11.85 40.08
C PHE A 375 -12.72 12.41 39.06
N LEU A 376 -13.26 13.09 38.04
CA LEU A 376 -12.51 13.72 36.95
C LEU A 376 -13.02 15.14 36.68
N SER A 377 -12.13 16.00 36.18
CA SER A 377 -12.51 17.38 35.82
C SER A 377 -13.07 17.43 34.39
N ALA A 378 -14.09 18.28 34.17
CA ALA A 378 -14.63 18.49 32.83
C ALA A 378 -13.60 19.00 31.82
N PRO A 379 -12.66 19.92 32.13
CA PRO A 379 -11.61 20.34 31.22
C PRO A 379 -10.70 19.18 30.77
N ALA A 380 -10.31 18.26 31.66
CA ALA A 380 -9.49 17.12 31.30
C ALA A 380 -10.22 16.18 30.33
N VAL A 381 -11.49 15.89 30.56
CA VAL A 381 -12.34 15.08 29.69
C VAL A 381 -12.43 15.71 28.29
N ILE A 382 -12.64 17.03 28.20
CA ILE A 382 -12.70 17.74 26.90
C ILE A 382 -11.38 17.63 26.13
N ILE A 383 -10.24 17.81 26.81
CA ILE A 383 -8.92 17.75 26.19
C ILE A 383 -8.62 16.34 25.68
N VAL A 384 -8.90 15.30 26.48
CA VAL A 384 -8.69 13.92 26.07
C VAL A 384 -9.61 13.55 24.93
N ALA A 385 -10.90 13.92 24.98
CA ALA A 385 -11.84 13.68 23.90
C ALA A 385 -11.40 14.34 22.58
N ALA A 386 -10.98 15.61 22.65
CA ALA A 386 -10.48 16.34 21.48
C ALA A 386 -9.19 15.70 20.91
N ALA A 387 -8.23 15.33 21.78
CA ALA A 387 -7.00 14.66 21.38
C ALA A 387 -7.28 13.27 20.77
N ALA A 388 -8.26 12.57 21.32
CA ALA A 388 -8.70 11.26 20.81
C ALA A 388 -9.29 11.36 19.41
N VAL A 389 -10.28 12.23 19.21
CA VAL A 389 -10.96 12.43 17.92
C VAL A 389 -9.97 12.89 16.85
N THR A 390 -9.09 13.84 17.15
CA THR A 390 -8.08 14.31 16.20
C THR A 390 -7.04 13.25 15.85
N GLY A 391 -6.70 12.36 16.79
CA GLY A 391 -5.81 11.22 16.56
C GLY A 391 -6.36 10.20 15.57
N LEU A 392 -7.68 10.05 15.45
CA LEU A 392 -8.29 9.13 14.48
C LEU A 392 -8.13 9.58 13.02
N SER A 393 -7.77 10.85 12.79
CA SER A 393 -7.57 11.37 11.43
C SER A 393 -6.33 10.80 10.73
N VAL A 394 -5.40 10.14 11.44
CA VAL A 394 -4.16 9.55 10.90
C VAL A 394 -3.99 8.11 11.41
N PRO A 395 -4.76 7.15 10.84
CA PRO A 395 -4.76 5.76 11.34
C PRO A 395 -3.37 5.11 11.27
N LYS A 396 -2.58 5.40 10.25
CA LYS A 396 -1.23 4.82 10.05
C LYS A 396 -0.22 5.20 11.15
N LEU A 397 -0.46 6.27 11.90
CA LEU A 397 0.41 6.75 12.98
C LEU A 397 -0.18 6.57 14.38
N GLN A 398 -1.22 5.75 14.56
CA GLN A 398 -1.86 5.58 15.87
C GLN A 398 -0.91 5.08 16.95
N THR A 399 -0.11 4.06 16.64
CA THR A 399 0.92 3.53 17.57
C THR A 399 1.96 4.58 17.93
N ALA A 400 2.46 5.32 16.92
CA ALA A 400 3.39 6.41 17.17
C ALA A 400 2.77 7.54 18.01
N ALA A 401 1.52 7.93 17.71
CA ALA A 401 0.80 8.94 18.48
C ALA A 401 0.62 8.53 19.94
N LEU A 402 0.31 7.27 20.21
CA LEU A 402 0.18 6.74 21.56
C LEU A 402 1.49 6.84 22.34
N VAL A 403 2.59 6.34 21.77
CA VAL A 403 3.92 6.38 22.39
C VAL A 403 4.35 7.83 22.67
N ILE A 404 4.20 8.73 21.67
CA ILE A 404 4.55 10.14 21.81
C ILE A 404 3.72 10.80 22.90
N ARG A 405 2.40 10.59 22.90
CA ARG A 405 1.44 11.18 23.84
C ARG A 405 1.80 10.85 25.28
N PHE A 406 1.99 9.56 25.61
CA PHE A 406 2.34 9.13 26.96
C PHE A 406 3.74 9.61 27.38
N SER A 407 4.72 9.52 26.47
CA SER A 407 6.09 9.99 26.77
C SER A 407 6.14 11.49 27.04
N LEU A 408 5.47 12.30 26.20
CA LEU A 408 5.42 13.74 26.39
C LEU A 408 4.59 14.14 27.61
N LEU A 409 3.52 13.40 27.91
CA LEU A 409 2.71 13.63 29.13
C LEU A 409 3.56 13.44 30.40
N LEU A 410 4.35 12.37 30.47
CA LEU A 410 5.26 12.11 31.58
C LEU A 410 6.36 13.16 31.67
N ALA A 411 6.95 13.53 30.54
CA ALA A 411 7.99 14.59 30.48
C ALA A 411 7.42 15.96 30.88
N GLY A 412 6.19 16.29 30.45
CA GLY A 412 5.48 17.51 30.83
C GLY A 412 5.12 17.57 32.30
N ALA A 413 4.77 16.43 32.89
CA ALA A 413 4.47 16.35 34.33
C ALA A 413 5.75 16.43 35.19
N ALA A 414 6.90 15.97 34.70
CA ALA A 414 8.15 16.00 35.43
C ALA A 414 8.89 17.36 35.32
N PHE A 415 8.91 17.96 34.12
CA PHE A 415 9.74 19.12 33.80
C PHE A 415 8.95 20.29 33.18
N GLY A 416 7.63 20.26 33.22
CA GLY A 416 6.82 21.29 32.61
C GLY A 416 6.99 21.43 31.10
N LEU A 417 6.86 22.65 30.56
CA LEU A 417 7.02 22.93 29.12
C LEU A 417 8.43 22.60 28.61
N TYR A 418 9.44 22.73 29.46
CA TYR A 418 10.80 22.34 29.11
C TYR A 418 10.87 20.83 28.77
N GLY A 419 10.25 19.98 29.60
CA GLY A 419 10.16 18.55 29.35
C GLY A 419 9.44 18.21 28.05
N VAL A 420 8.32 18.91 27.77
CA VAL A 420 7.60 18.74 26.50
C VAL A 420 8.47 19.13 25.30
N ALA A 421 9.19 20.27 25.39
CA ALA A 421 10.06 20.73 24.31
C ALA A 421 11.23 19.77 24.04
N VAL A 422 11.91 19.35 25.10
CA VAL A 422 13.01 18.37 24.98
C VAL A 422 12.51 17.03 24.45
N GLY A 423 11.39 16.54 24.96
CA GLY A 423 10.76 15.30 24.46
C GLY A 423 10.39 15.40 22.97
N ALA A 424 9.80 16.52 22.54
CA ALA A 424 9.48 16.75 21.14
C ALA A 424 10.75 16.80 20.25
N LEU A 425 11.82 17.41 20.73
CA LEU A 425 13.12 17.42 20.03
C LEU A 425 13.73 16.03 19.92
N LEU A 426 13.62 15.20 20.96
CA LEU A 426 14.10 13.81 20.92
C LEU A 426 13.31 12.99 19.88
N PHE A 427 11.99 13.14 19.80
CA PHE A 427 11.20 12.49 18.75
C PHE A 427 11.57 13.00 17.36
N LEU A 428 11.80 14.30 17.18
CA LEU A 428 12.27 14.86 15.91
C LEU A 428 13.65 14.29 15.53
N ALA A 429 14.58 14.22 16.47
CA ALA A 429 15.90 13.61 16.25
C ALA A 429 15.77 12.12 15.87
N HIS A 430 14.86 11.38 16.52
CA HIS A 430 14.57 10.00 16.16
C HIS A 430 14.06 9.90 14.72
N LEU A 431 13.07 10.73 14.33
CA LEU A 431 12.56 10.78 12.95
C LEU A 431 13.65 11.09 11.92
N CYS A 432 14.59 12.01 12.24
CA CYS A 432 15.74 12.32 11.39
C CYS A 432 16.69 11.13 11.23
N SER A 433 16.78 10.25 12.22
CA SER A 433 17.65 9.07 12.19
C SER A 433 17.04 7.89 11.43
N LEU A 434 15.74 7.88 11.21
CA LEU A 434 15.04 6.78 10.54
C LEU A 434 15.33 6.77 9.03
N ARG A 435 15.47 5.56 8.52
CA ARG A 435 15.55 5.28 7.07
C ARG A 435 14.54 4.21 6.68
N SER A 436 14.21 4.18 5.41
CA SER A 436 13.41 3.13 4.79
C SER A 436 14.12 2.68 3.52
N PHE A 437 14.64 1.45 3.52
CA PHE A 437 15.40 0.88 2.40
C PHE A 437 16.48 1.84 1.88
N GLY A 438 17.27 2.40 2.82
CA GLY A 438 18.35 3.34 2.54
C GLY A 438 17.92 4.79 2.33
N GLN A 439 16.63 5.07 2.09
CA GLN A 439 16.12 6.42 1.91
C GLN A 439 15.80 7.09 3.26
N PRO A 440 16.10 8.40 3.43
CA PRO A 440 15.73 9.13 4.64
C PRO A 440 14.22 9.14 4.85
N TYR A 441 13.74 8.84 6.06
CA TYR A 441 12.30 8.79 6.37
C TYR A 441 11.62 10.17 6.27
N LEU A 442 12.37 11.25 6.53
CA LEU A 442 11.93 12.64 6.36
C LEU A 442 12.22 13.23 4.96
N LEU A 443 12.45 12.38 3.96
CA LEU A 443 12.68 12.86 2.59
C LEU A 443 11.59 13.85 2.18
N ASN A 444 11.95 14.92 1.46
CA ASN A 444 11.14 16.08 1.10
C ASN A 444 10.88 17.12 2.21
N LEU A 445 11.11 16.77 3.47
CA LEU A 445 11.16 17.74 4.56
C LEU A 445 12.62 18.19 4.78
N ILE A 446 13.52 17.21 4.94
CA ILE A 446 14.94 17.41 5.17
C ILE A 446 15.70 16.24 4.50
N PRO A 447 16.43 16.46 3.39
CA PRO A 447 16.52 17.65 2.57
C PRO A 447 15.27 17.92 1.70
N ARG A 448 15.02 19.19 1.39
CA ARG A 448 13.92 19.58 0.51
C ARG A 448 14.34 19.39 -0.95
N VAL A 449 13.86 18.34 -1.59
CA VAL A 449 14.07 18.07 -3.01
C VAL A 449 12.96 18.72 -3.83
N ARG A 450 13.31 19.74 -4.66
CA ARG A 450 12.33 20.50 -5.44
C ARG A 450 11.47 19.63 -6.37
N ALA A 451 12.06 18.59 -6.96
CA ALA A 451 11.36 17.68 -7.86
C ALA A 451 10.21 16.91 -7.20
N HIS A 452 10.25 16.70 -5.88
CA HIS A 452 9.27 15.93 -5.12
C HIS A 452 8.28 16.80 -4.32
N SER A 453 8.48 18.14 -4.32
CA SER A 453 7.65 19.06 -3.54
C SER A 453 6.24 19.28 -4.12
N GLU A 454 5.96 18.76 -5.31
CA GLU A 454 4.69 18.97 -6.03
C GLU A 454 3.50 18.21 -5.40
N ASP A 455 3.78 17.16 -4.65
CA ASP A 455 2.79 16.34 -3.92
C ASP A 455 3.25 16.09 -2.48
N SER A 456 3.57 17.15 -1.80
CA SER A 456 4.02 17.13 -0.42
C SER A 456 2.84 17.42 0.53
N TRP A 457 2.91 18.51 1.26
CA TRP A 457 1.84 19.01 2.13
C TRP A 457 0.63 19.51 1.35
N THR A 458 0.86 19.99 0.12
CA THR A 458 -0.17 20.42 -0.81
C THR A 458 0.02 19.68 -2.13
N ARG A 459 -1.07 19.20 -2.72
CA ARG A 459 -1.05 18.56 -4.04
C ARG A 459 -1.27 19.61 -5.13
N ARG A 460 -0.45 19.59 -6.19
CA ARG A 460 -0.73 20.36 -7.42
C ARG A 460 -1.87 19.73 -8.22
N PRO A 461 -2.58 20.51 -9.05
CA PRO A 461 -3.51 19.96 -10.03
C PRO A 461 -2.80 19.00 -10.98
N TRP A 462 -3.52 17.99 -11.46
CA TRP A 462 -2.96 16.97 -12.37
C TRP A 462 -2.32 17.56 -13.63
N SER A 463 -2.88 18.68 -14.17
CA SER A 463 -2.32 19.40 -15.32
C SER A 463 -0.93 20.01 -15.09
N GLY A 464 -0.56 20.23 -13.83
CA GLY A 464 0.74 20.80 -13.45
C GLY A 464 1.69 19.79 -12.84
N MET A 465 1.29 18.54 -12.69
CA MET A 465 2.16 17.47 -12.18
C MET A 465 3.05 16.93 -13.28
N ARG A 466 4.36 17.01 -13.09
CA ARG A 466 5.34 16.31 -13.92
C ARG A 466 5.40 14.84 -13.54
N LYS A 467 5.96 13.98 -14.43
CA LYS A 467 6.20 12.57 -14.13
C LYS A 467 7.02 12.46 -12.84
N LYS A 468 6.41 11.93 -11.78
CA LYS A 468 7.12 11.70 -10.53
C LYS A 468 7.96 10.44 -10.64
N ARG A 469 9.25 10.57 -10.40
CA ARG A 469 10.11 9.47 -9.99
C ARG A 469 10.54 9.75 -8.55
N PHE A 470 10.09 8.95 -7.61
CA PHE A 470 10.43 9.09 -6.19
C PHE A 470 11.94 8.89 -5.96
N LEU A 471 12.50 7.97 -6.71
CA LEU A 471 13.93 7.68 -6.74
C LEU A 471 14.44 8.14 -8.11
N ALA A 472 14.76 9.43 -8.24
CA ALA A 472 15.47 9.90 -9.42
C ALA A 472 16.79 9.11 -9.55
N ARG A 473 17.08 8.61 -10.76
CA ARG A 473 18.45 8.23 -11.08
C ARG A 473 19.32 9.47 -10.87
N GLU A 474 20.46 9.31 -10.21
CA GLU A 474 21.45 10.38 -10.01
C GLU A 474 21.97 11.00 -11.32
N ASP A 475 21.63 10.43 -12.48
CA ASP A 475 22.17 10.71 -13.80
C ASP A 475 21.22 11.51 -14.74
N GLU A 476 20.09 12.04 -14.29
CA GLU A 476 19.29 12.96 -15.12
C GLU A 476 19.27 14.35 -14.48
N PRO A 477 19.84 15.38 -15.20
CA PRO A 477 19.90 16.77 -14.73
C PRO A 477 18.53 17.44 -14.60
#